data_840ebf8a559b94468126892960d4f74a
#
_entry.id   840ebf8a559b94468126892960d4f74a
#
_cell.length_a   1.000
_cell.length_b   1.000
_cell.length_c   1.000
_cell.angle_alpha   90.00
_cell.angle_beta   90.00
_cell.angle_gamma   90.00
#
_symmetry.space_group_name_H-M   'P 1'
#
loop_
_entity.id
_entity.type
_entity.pdbx_description
1 polymer ?
#
loop_
_entity_poly.entity_id
_entity_poly.type
_entity_poly.pdbx_seq_one_letter_code
_entity_poly.pdbx_strand_id
1 'polypeptide(L)'
;MRARKQNSASKRLGVGERLAGHKNTLALLAIGLAVNASAYATTSGVDERASYEQCILSSLAKATNQQSIEWLKQQCASQEAVTSNKTPENKFSGETSEVGLDSISESALESKVPRLKMEYTTEDNPFVITPYRLNYILPVTHMTNVNTQPYGDERFGGKADDLSDEEIKLQLSLKIPVVDDGVFNQADKIYFGFTLKSFWQAYSSDISAPFRETNYRPEIFYETPLNIESADGVWFSRLGLEHESNGRTAELSRSWNRAYVGLGYTEDDFAVYFQPWYRIPESSSSDDNPDIQDYLGHYELSGAYKWDGFEVSALGRYNFQTGYGGIQTSLSFPLYGRLQGYVQYYKGYGESLIDYDYNSERIGVGILLTNAL
;
A
#
# COMPACT_ATOMS: atom_id res chain seq x y z
N MET A 1 -67.67 11.94 37.31
CA MET A 1 -68.36 13.18 36.93
C MET A 1 -67.55 13.92 35.85
N ARG A 2 -68.26 14.16 34.74
CA ARG A 2 -67.98 15.02 33.60
C ARG A 2 -66.75 14.80 32.72
N ALA A 3 -67.08 14.15 31.62
CA ALA A 3 -66.55 14.29 30.27
C ALA A 3 -66.64 15.71 29.71
N ARG A 4 -65.74 16.10 28.79
CA ARG A 4 -65.99 16.93 27.62
C ARG A 4 -64.93 16.62 26.56
N LYS A 5 -65.39 16.17 25.60
CA LYS A 5 -65.46 16.08 24.14
C LYS A 5 -65.25 17.42 23.42
N GLN A 6 -64.74 17.25 22.20
CA GLN A 6 -64.88 18.06 20.96
C GLN A 6 -63.75 19.06 20.71
N ASN A 7 -63.24 19.32 19.50
CA ASN A 7 -63.71 18.96 18.14
C ASN A 7 -62.58 19.18 17.14
N SER A 8 -62.58 18.35 16.17
CA SER A 8 -62.20 18.46 14.78
C SER A 8 -62.20 19.85 14.15
N ALA A 9 -61.20 20.15 13.34
CA ALA A 9 -61.35 20.92 12.12
C ALA A 9 -60.30 20.50 11.07
N SER A 10 -60.78 19.81 10.08
CA SER A 10 -60.21 19.59 8.76
C SER A 10 -60.00 20.94 8.04
N LYS A 11 -58.80 21.15 7.42
CA LYS A 11 -58.70 21.99 6.22
C LYS A 11 -57.70 21.35 5.27
N ARG A 12 -58.23 20.78 4.20
CA ARG A 12 -57.51 20.59 2.92
C ARG A 12 -57.34 21.93 2.20
N LEU A 13 -56.26 22.03 1.48
CA LEU A 13 -55.90 22.77 0.25
C LEU A 13 -54.44 23.20 0.41
N GLY A 14 -53.51 22.96 -0.48
CA GLY A 14 -53.48 22.84 -1.88
C GLY A 14 -52.13 22.36 -2.36
N VAL A 15 -52.18 21.76 -3.51
CA VAL A 15 -51.10 21.26 -4.35
C VAL A 15 -50.12 22.39 -4.70
N GLY A 16 -48.84 22.08 -4.61
CA GLY A 16 -47.75 22.94 -5.09
C GLY A 16 -46.46 22.19 -5.14
N GLU A 17 -46.21 21.52 -6.27
CA GLU A 17 -44.96 20.90 -6.65
C GLU A 17 -43.78 21.86 -6.48
N ARG A 18 -42.72 21.42 -5.82
CA ARG A 18 -41.35 21.72 -6.23
C ARG A 18 -40.45 20.57 -5.87
N LEU A 19 -40.18 19.74 -6.87
CA LEU A 19 -39.01 18.88 -6.98
C LEU A 19 -37.78 19.79 -6.92
N ALA A 20 -37.04 19.72 -5.81
CA ALA A 20 -35.65 20.17 -5.75
C ALA A 20 -34.79 18.91 -5.57
N GLY A 21 -34.30 18.41 -6.69
CA GLY A 21 -33.34 17.31 -6.72
C GLY A 21 -32.04 17.72 -6.06
N HIS A 22 -31.67 17.05 -5.00
CA HIS A 22 -30.31 17.05 -4.52
C HIS A 22 -29.53 16.06 -5.39
N LYS A 23 -28.88 16.61 -6.40
CA LYS A 23 -27.80 15.94 -7.11
C LYS A 23 -26.60 15.93 -6.16
N ASN A 24 -26.32 14.77 -5.56
CA ASN A 24 -25.04 14.51 -4.97
C ASN A 24 -24.03 14.45 -6.11
N THR A 25 -23.37 15.57 -6.35
CA THR A 25 -22.23 15.67 -7.25
C THR A 25 -21.03 15.10 -6.51
N LEU A 26 -20.64 13.88 -6.84
CA LEU A 26 -19.28 13.43 -6.59
C LEU A 26 -18.34 14.41 -7.31
N ALA A 27 -17.73 15.29 -6.56
CA ALA A 27 -16.62 16.10 -7.03
C ALA A 27 -15.38 15.18 -7.11
N LEU A 28 -15.24 14.47 -8.23
CA LEU A 28 -13.94 13.99 -8.68
C LEU A 28 -13.10 15.25 -8.92
N LEU A 29 -12.17 15.54 -8.01
CA LEU A 29 -11.10 16.50 -8.23
C LEU A 29 -10.18 15.93 -9.32
N ALA A 30 -10.54 16.19 -10.59
CA ALA A 30 -9.62 16.10 -11.69
C ALA A 30 -8.67 17.30 -11.54
N ILE A 31 -7.49 17.08 -10.97
CA ILE A 31 -6.37 18.02 -11.07
C ILE A 31 -5.92 17.96 -12.52
N GLY A 32 -6.47 18.85 -13.33
CA GLY A 32 -6.00 19.13 -14.66
C GLY A 32 -4.65 19.84 -14.61
N LEU A 33 -3.58 19.08 -14.55
CA LEU A 33 -2.25 19.56 -14.95
C LEU A 33 -2.27 19.69 -16.48
N ALA A 34 -2.50 20.92 -16.95
CA ALA A 34 -2.20 21.29 -18.32
C ALA A 34 -0.67 21.28 -18.48
N VAL A 35 -0.12 20.14 -18.82
CA VAL A 35 1.26 20.04 -19.32
C VAL A 35 1.24 20.55 -20.74
N ASN A 36 1.78 21.75 -20.94
CA ASN A 36 2.16 22.22 -22.26
C ASN A 36 3.27 21.30 -22.76
N ALA A 37 2.90 20.31 -23.57
CA ALA A 37 3.83 19.46 -24.30
C ALA A 37 4.48 20.32 -25.40
N SER A 38 5.62 20.92 -25.08
CA SER A 38 6.55 21.32 -26.11
C SER A 38 7.23 20.05 -26.62
N ALA A 39 6.78 19.62 -27.79
CA ALA A 39 7.38 18.52 -28.51
C ALA A 39 8.83 18.83 -28.85
N TYR A 40 9.77 18.26 -28.09
CA TYR A 40 11.12 18.01 -28.58
C TYR A 40 11.13 16.57 -29.12
N ALA A 41 11.07 16.47 -30.43
CA ALA A 41 11.27 15.24 -31.13
C ALA A 41 12.72 14.79 -30.98
N THR A 42 12.96 13.77 -30.16
CA THR A 42 14.15 12.92 -30.26
C THR A 42 13.72 11.64 -30.97
N THR A 43 13.83 11.66 -32.30
CA THR A 43 13.33 10.62 -33.21
C THR A 43 14.31 9.46 -33.45
N SER A 44 15.23 9.14 -32.52
CA SER A 44 16.18 8.04 -32.74
C SER A 44 15.90 6.76 -31.97
N GLY A 45 15.30 6.82 -30.78
CA GLY A 45 15.05 5.63 -29.96
C GLY A 45 13.73 4.89 -30.24
N VAL A 46 12.75 5.57 -30.82
CA VAL A 46 11.42 4.98 -31.09
C VAL A 46 11.45 4.08 -32.35
N ASP A 47 12.27 4.41 -33.33
CA ASP A 47 12.40 3.61 -34.57
C ASP A 47 13.17 2.29 -34.34
N GLU A 48 14.11 2.24 -33.41
CA GLU A 48 14.91 1.04 -33.16
C GLU A 48 14.12 -0.02 -32.41
N ARG A 49 13.36 0.39 -31.38
CA ARG A 49 12.48 -0.53 -30.63
C ARG A 49 11.37 -1.09 -31.51
N ALA A 50 10.79 -0.25 -32.36
CA ALA A 50 9.77 -0.66 -33.33
C ALA A 50 10.34 -1.65 -34.37
N SER A 51 11.59 -1.50 -34.79
CA SER A 51 12.24 -2.39 -35.75
C SER A 51 12.56 -3.78 -35.16
N TYR A 52 13.00 -3.81 -33.90
CA TYR A 52 13.25 -5.07 -33.16
C TYR A 52 11.94 -5.84 -32.88
N GLU A 53 10.91 -5.15 -32.41
CA GLU A 53 9.58 -5.74 -32.19
C GLU A 53 8.97 -6.28 -33.50
N GLN A 54 9.13 -5.56 -34.59
CA GLN A 54 8.64 -5.99 -35.91
C GLN A 54 9.42 -7.21 -36.45
N CYS A 55 10.74 -7.30 -36.13
CA CYS A 55 11.54 -8.47 -36.43
C CYS A 55 11.05 -9.69 -35.61
N ILE A 56 10.84 -9.54 -34.32
CA ILE A 56 10.32 -10.61 -33.44
C ILE A 56 8.95 -11.10 -33.93
N LEU A 57 8.02 -10.18 -34.19
CA LEU A 57 6.67 -10.53 -34.67
C LEU A 57 6.69 -11.24 -36.05
N SER A 58 7.55 -10.80 -36.95
CA SER A 58 7.69 -11.42 -38.27
C SER A 58 8.35 -12.80 -38.21
N SER A 59 9.25 -13.01 -37.26
CA SER A 59 9.92 -14.28 -37.00
C SER A 59 9.03 -15.28 -36.27
N LEU A 60 8.19 -14.80 -35.36
CA LEU A 60 7.13 -15.58 -34.69
C LEU A 60 6.09 -16.12 -35.70
N ALA A 61 5.70 -15.31 -36.70
CA ALA A 61 4.75 -15.72 -37.71
C ALA A 61 5.29 -16.85 -38.63
N LYS A 62 6.60 -17.05 -38.67
CA LYS A 62 7.31 -18.08 -39.45
C LYS A 62 7.85 -19.22 -38.61
N ALA A 63 7.77 -19.13 -37.29
CA ALA A 63 8.32 -20.14 -36.37
C ALA A 63 7.46 -21.41 -36.37
N THR A 64 8.11 -22.57 -36.39
CA THR A 64 7.48 -23.87 -36.19
C THR A 64 7.51 -24.28 -34.72
N ASN A 65 6.61 -25.20 -34.31
CA ASN A 65 6.43 -25.63 -32.91
C ASN A 65 7.68 -26.18 -32.17
N GLN A 66 8.82 -26.24 -32.83
CA GLN A 66 10.07 -26.76 -32.25
C GLN A 66 11.15 -25.68 -32.02
N GLN A 67 10.86 -24.40 -32.30
CA GLN A 67 11.84 -23.33 -32.18
C GLN A 67 11.66 -22.58 -30.85
N SER A 68 12.78 -22.39 -30.11
CA SER A 68 12.77 -21.72 -28.81
C SER A 68 12.75 -20.19 -28.91
N ILE A 69 12.35 -19.52 -27.83
CA ILE A 69 12.39 -18.05 -27.71
C ILE A 69 13.82 -17.51 -27.88
N GLU A 70 14.82 -18.29 -27.42
CA GLU A 70 16.25 -17.97 -27.61
C GLU A 70 16.63 -17.92 -29.10
N TRP A 71 16.11 -18.84 -29.91
CA TRP A 71 16.33 -18.81 -31.36
C TRP A 71 15.76 -17.52 -31.99
N LEU A 72 14.55 -17.09 -31.58
CA LEU A 72 13.93 -15.84 -32.03
C LEU A 72 14.78 -14.60 -31.68
N LYS A 73 15.28 -14.55 -30.46
CA LYS A 73 16.17 -13.45 -30.00
C LYS A 73 17.47 -13.42 -30.79
N GLN A 74 18.08 -14.57 -31.07
CA GLN A 74 19.30 -14.67 -31.85
C GLN A 74 19.10 -14.21 -33.31
N GLN A 75 17.94 -14.47 -33.92
CA GLN A 75 17.65 -13.99 -35.30
C GLN A 75 17.52 -12.47 -35.38
N CYS A 76 17.08 -11.81 -34.33
CA CYS A 76 16.87 -10.37 -34.30
C CYS A 76 18.03 -9.58 -33.67
N ALA A 77 18.96 -10.24 -32.98
CA ALA A 77 20.13 -9.62 -32.36
C ALA A 77 21.11 -8.95 -33.35
N SER A 78 21.10 -9.37 -34.62
CA SER A 78 21.93 -8.73 -35.66
C SER A 78 21.45 -7.35 -36.09
N GLN A 79 20.26 -6.92 -35.69
CA GLN A 79 19.75 -5.56 -35.94
C GLN A 79 20.17 -4.59 -34.84
N GLU A 80 20.44 -5.05 -33.62
CA GLU A 80 21.05 -4.25 -32.55
C GLU A 80 22.52 -3.92 -32.80
N ALA A 81 23.26 -4.78 -33.53
CA ALA A 81 24.72 -4.66 -33.71
C ALA A 81 25.15 -3.67 -34.79
N VAL A 82 24.26 -3.14 -35.63
CA VAL A 82 24.62 -2.25 -36.77
C VAL A 82 24.74 -0.79 -36.34
N THR A 83 24.24 -0.39 -35.18
CA THR A 83 24.25 1.02 -34.72
C THR A 83 25.38 1.40 -33.77
N SER A 84 26.23 0.44 -33.37
CA SER A 84 27.34 0.71 -32.42
C SER A 84 28.63 1.30 -33.05
N ASN A 85 28.67 1.63 -34.33
CA ASN A 85 29.88 2.14 -34.99
C ASN A 85 29.65 3.46 -35.71
N LYS A 86 29.43 4.56 -34.99
CA LYS A 86 29.75 5.93 -35.40
C LYS A 86 29.71 6.88 -34.21
N THR A 87 30.85 7.00 -33.51
CA THR A 87 31.12 8.11 -32.60
C THR A 87 31.96 9.13 -33.31
N PRO A 88 31.57 10.40 -33.41
CA PRO A 88 32.50 11.48 -33.60
C PRO A 88 33.03 11.95 -32.23
N GLU A 89 34.33 11.84 -32.04
CA GLU A 89 35.04 12.49 -30.92
C GLU A 89 34.71 13.99 -30.88
N ASN A 90 34.09 14.40 -29.80
CA ASN A 90 34.13 15.82 -29.43
C ASN A 90 34.67 15.90 -27.99
N LYS A 91 35.94 16.31 -27.87
CA LYS A 91 36.60 16.62 -26.62
C LYS A 91 35.93 17.83 -25.99
N PHE A 92 35.18 17.59 -24.93
CA PHE A 92 34.94 18.63 -23.95
C PHE A 92 35.27 18.03 -22.56
N SER A 93 36.43 18.50 -22.05
CA SER A 93 36.89 18.16 -20.71
C SER A 93 36.02 18.89 -19.68
N GLY A 94 35.12 18.18 -19.06
CA GLY A 94 34.45 18.56 -17.84
C GLY A 94 34.32 17.28 -17.01
N GLU A 95 35.14 17.16 -15.98
CA GLU A 95 34.99 16.13 -14.96
C GLU A 95 33.61 16.29 -14.29
N THR A 96 32.63 15.59 -14.79
CA THR A 96 31.42 15.26 -14.02
C THR A 96 31.60 13.82 -13.54
N SER A 97 31.68 13.68 -12.25
CA SER A 97 31.73 12.40 -11.54
C SER A 97 30.49 11.58 -11.89
N GLU A 98 30.60 10.71 -12.88
CA GLU A 98 29.65 9.60 -13.14
C GLU A 98 29.83 8.47 -12.10
N VAL A 99 29.81 8.82 -10.83
CA VAL A 99 29.92 7.83 -9.76
C VAL A 99 28.56 7.75 -9.09
N GLY A 100 27.82 6.67 -9.33
CA GLY A 100 26.80 6.27 -8.40
C GLY A 100 25.50 5.64 -8.89
N LEU A 101 25.14 5.73 -10.18
CA LEU A 101 23.82 5.24 -10.63
C LEU A 101 23.83 3.75 -10.99
N ASP A 102 24.85 3.32 -11.72
CA ASP A 102 25.00 1.88 -12.03
C ASP A 102 25.31 1.05 -10.78
N SER A 103 25.97 1.65 -9.77
CA SER A 103 26.33 0.95 -8.54
C SER A 103 25.14 0.67 -7.63
N ILE A 104 24.08 1.52 -7.62
CA ILE A 104 22.89 1.30 -6.80
C ILE A 104 21.99 0.23 -7.43
N SER A 105 21.83 0.25 -8.75
CA SER A 105 21.09 -0.79 -9.48
C SER A 105 21.80 -2.13 -9.39
N GLU A 106 23.13 -2.13 -9.50
CA GLU A 106 23.95 -3.32 -9.38
C GLU A 106 23.94 -3.86 -7.94
N SER A 107 24.05 -3.00 -6.92
CA SER A 107 23.95 -3.39 -5.51
C SER A 107 22.57 -3.94 -5.13
N ALA A 108 21.49 -3.42 -5.69
CA ALA A 108 20.13 -3.94 -5.47
C ALA A 108 19.94 -5.30 -6.16
N LEU A 109 20.51 -5.50 -7.34
CA LEU A 109 20.51 -6.78 -8.04
C LEU A 109 21.43 -7.82 -7.38
N GLU A 110 22.55 -7.38 -6.79
CA GLU A 110 23.46 -8.21 -6.02
C GLU A 110 23.00 -8.41 -4.58
N SER A 111 22.03 -7.63 -4.11
CA SER A 111 21.48 -7.72 -2.76
C SER A 111 21.04 -9.15 -2.44
N LYS A 112 21.45 -9.63 -1.29
CA LYS A 112 21.00 -10.89 -0.71
C LYS A 112 19.58 -10.82 -0.18
N VAL A 113 18.95 -9.62 -0.15
CA VAL A 113 17.57 -9.41 0.24
C VAL A 113 16.64 -9.83 -0.91
N PRO A 114 15.95 -10.99 -0.83
CA PRO A 114 15.15 -11.52 -1.94
C PRO A 114 14.05 -10.58 -2.40
N ARG A 115 13.52 -9.80 -1.48
CA ARG A 115 12.47 -8.82 -1.75
C ARG A 115 12.95 -7.67 -2.63
N LEU A 116 14.07 -7.03 -2.28
CA LEU A 116 14.66 -5.96 -3.11
C LEU A 116 14.96 -6.45 -4.52
N LYS A 117 15.55 -7.64 -4.62
CA LYS A 117 15.83 -8.26 -5.92
C LYS A 117 14.55 -8.51 -6.71
N MET A 118 13.49 -8.97 -6.08
CA MET A 118 12.21 -9.22 -6.74
C MET A 118 11.54 -7.90 -7.14
N GLU A 119 11.54 -6.88 -6.28
CA GLU A 119 11.01 -5.57 -6.60
C GLU A 119 11.73 -5.00 -7.84
N TYR A 120 13.05 -5.02 -7.84
CA TYR A 120 13.85 -4.48 -8.93
C TYR A 120 13.63 -5.22 -10.27
N THR A 121 13.51 -6.55 -10.24
CA THR A 121 13.29 -7.35 -11.45
C THR A 121 11.88 -7.32 -11.98
N THR A 122 10.91 -6.87 -11.19
CA THR A 122 9.49 -6.84 -11.56
C THR A 122 8.95 -5.43 -11.81
N GLU A 123 9.64 -4.38 -11.36
CA GLU A 123 9.18 -2.99 -11.49
C GLU A 123 8.99 -2.55 -12.95
N ASP A 124 9.87 -3.00 -13.85
CA ASP A 124 9.79 -2.65 -15.27
C ASP A 124 8.75 -3.47 -16.04
N ASN A 125 8.06 -4.41 -15.37
CA ASN A 125 7.04 -5.23 -16.01
C ASN A 125 5.64 -4.66 -15.71
N PRO A 126 4.97 -4.01 -16.68
CA PRO A 126 3.65 -3.39 -16.48
C PRO A 126 2.53 -4.39 -16.15
N PHE A 127 2.79 -5.70 -16.27
CA PHE A 127 1.85 -6.77 -15.94
C PHE A 127 2.07 -7.37 -14.54
N VAL A 128 3.07 -6.90 -13.80
CA VAL A 128 3.38 -7.38 -12.47
C VAL A 128 3.07 -6.30 -11.43
N ILE A 129 2.20 -6.65 -10.50
CA ILE A 129 1.91 -5.82 -9.34
C ILE A 129 2.95 -6.11 -8.28
N THR A 130 3.70 -5.09 -7.87
CA THR A 130 4.75 -5.23 -6.86
C THR A 130 4.13 -5.26 -5.46
N PRO A 131 4.41 -6.29 -4.65
CA PRO A 131 4.04 -6.28 -3.24
C PRO A 131 4.69 -5.11 -2.52
N TYR A 132 3.93 -4.45 -1.62
CA TYR A 132 4.42 -3.24 -0.95
C TYR A 132 4.70 -3.47 0.54
N ARG A 133 3.66 -3.78 1.32
CA ARG A 133 3.76 -4.19 2.73
C ARG A 133 3.60 -5.70 2.82
N LEU A 134 3.57 -6.26 4.01
CA LEU A 134 3.27 -7.68 4.20
C LEU A 134 1.91 -8.06 3.60
N ASN A 135 1.87 -9.15 2.86
CA ASN A 135 0.64 -9.75 2.36
C ASN A 135 0.43 -11.08 3.07
N TYR A 136 -0.65 -11.21 3.80
CA TYR A 136 -0.94 -12.39 4.60
C TYR A 136 -2.43 -12.68 4.71
N ILE A 137 -2.75 -13.91 5.02
CA ILE A 137 -4.05 -14.34 5.50
C ILE A 137 -3.86 -15.14 6.78
N LEU A 138 -4.56 -14.76 7.83
CA LEU A 138 -4.66 -15.44 9.11
C LEU A 138 -6.07 -16.03 9.23
N PRO A 139 -6.29 -17.28 8.81
CA PRO A 139 -7.61 -17.91 8.88
C PRO A 139 -8.14 -17.98 10.30
N VAL A 140 -7.27 -18.12 11.27
CA VAL A 140 -7.65 -18.14 12.68
C VAL A 140 -6.90 -17.05 13.43
N THR A 141 -7.64 -16.09 13.95
CA THR A 141 -7.14 -15.16 14.96
C THR A 141 -8.05 -15.21 16.18
N HIS A 142 -7.49 -15.03 17.35
CA HIS A 142 -8.22 -14.88 18.60
C HIS A 142 -7.91 -13.54 19.23
N MET A 143 -8.96 -12.76 19.53
CA MET A 143 -8.89 -11.48 20.23
C MET A 143 -9.38 -11.67 21.65
N THR A 144 -8.64 -11.23 22.66
CA THR A 144 -8.97 -11.46 24.06
C THR A 144 -10.34 -10.89 24.45
N ASN A 145 -10.70 -9.73 23.90
CA ASN A 145 -12.01 -9.13 24.03
C ASN A 145 -12.32 -8.34 22.76
N VAL A 146 -13.44 -8.63 22.11
CA VAL A 146 -13.89 -7.85 20.95
C VAL A 146 -14.51 -6.54 21.40
N ASN A 147 -14.15 -5.45 20.72
CA ASN A 147 -14.75 -4.16 20.95
C ASN A 147 -16.16 -4.13 20.34
N THR A 148 -17.18 -4.23 21.15
CA THR A 148 -18.59 -4.18 20.72
C THR A 148 -19.17 -2.76 20.76
N GLN A 149 -18.52 -1.83 21.47
CA GLN A 149 -19.05 -0.48 21.73
C GLN A 149 -19.38 0.33 20.45
N PRO A 150 -18.57 0.33 19.38
CA PRO A 150 -18.87 1.10 18.19
C PRO A 150 -20.14 0.63 17.47
N TYR A 151 -20.56 -0.61 17.68
CA TYR A 151 -21.60 -1.22 16.86
C TYR A 151 -23.02 -0.97 17.38
N GLY A 152 -23.20 -0.62 18.66
CA GLY A 152 -24.51 -0.32 19.25
C GLY A 152 -25.53 -1.45 19.12
N ASP A 153 -26.69 -1.30 19.79
CA ASP A 153 -27.71 -2.34 19.88
C ASP A 153 -28.44 -2.61 18.53
N GLU A 154 -28.46 -1.67 17.61
CA GLU A 154 -29.20 -1.79 16.34
C GLU A 154 -28.37 -2.37 15.18
N ARG A 155 -27.06 -2.41 15.31
CA ARG A 155 -26.16 -2.91 14.27
C ARG A 155 -26.00 -4.42 14.37
N PHE A 156 -25.77 -5.05 13.23
CA PHE A 156 -25.87 -6.52 13.11
C PHE A 156 -27.22 -7.06 13.59
N GLY A 157 -28.30 -6.26 13.49
CA GLY A 157 -29.64 -6.65 13.91
C GLY A 157 -29.82 -6.77 15.42
N GLY A 158 -29.10 -5.94 16.21
CA GLY A 158 -29.13 -6.02 17.67
C GLY A 158 -28.25 -7.13 18.26
N LYS A 159 -27.27 -7.61 17.50
CA LYS A 159 -26.43 -8.76 17.84
C LYS A 159 -24.95 -8.40 17.91
N ALA A 160 -24.61 -7.19 18.36
CA ALA A 160 -23.23 -6.80 18.57
C ALA A 160 -22.52 -7.73 19.58
N ASP A 161 -23.27 -8.24 20.56
CA ASP A 161 -22.76 -9.20 21.55
C ASP A 161 -22.51 -10.61 20.95
N ASP A 162 -23.00 -10.88 19.74
CA ASP A 162 -22.76 -12.13 19.02
C ASP A 162 -21.46 -12.09 18.18
N LEU A 163 -20.69 -11.00 18.24
CA LEU A 163 -19.37 -10.95 17.64
C LEU A 163 -18.44 -11.96 18.34
N SER A 164 -17.80 -12.81 17.52
CA SER A 164 -16.86 -13.81 18.03
C SER A 164 -15.49 -13.21 18.31
N ASP A 165 -14.81 -13.75 19.31
CA ASP A 165 -13.38 -13.48 19.57
C ASP A 165 -12.48 -14.04 18.45
N GLU A 166 -13.00 -14.97 17.63
CA GLU A 166 -12.33 -15.54 16.49
C GLU A 166 -12.73 -14.83 15.21
N GLU A 167 -11.72 -14.36 14.48
CA GLU A 167 -11.88 -13.71 13.18
C GLU A 167 -10.86 -14.22 12.16
N ILE A 168 -11.16 -14.06 10.88
CA ILE A 168 -10.15 -14.10 9.84
C ILE A 168 -9.58 -12.68 9.70
N LYS A 169 -8.25 -12.55 9.75
CA LYS A 169 -7.56 -11.30 9.46
C LYS A 169 -6.76 -11.47 8.17
N LEU A 170 -6.88 -10.51 7.26
CA LEU A 170 -6.09 -10.51 6.04
C LEU A 170 -5.55 -9.12 5.72
N GLN A 171 -4.41 -9.07 5.07
CA GLN A 171 -3.83 -7.85 4.53
C GLN A 171 -3.33 -8.10 3.12
N LEU A 172 -3.72 -7.20 2.21
CA LEU A 172 -3.21 -7.12 0.85
C LEU A 172 -2.62 -5.74 0.64
N SER A 173 -1.40 -5.69 0.13
CA SER A 173 -0.69 -4.45 -0.10
C SER A 173 0.13 -4.53 -1.37
N LEU A 174 0.01 -3.50 -2.19
CA LEU A 174 0.67 -3.38 -3.48
C LEU A 174 1.15 -1.95 -3.70
N LYS A 175 2.17 -1.80 -4.53
CA LYS A 175 2.57 -0.52 -5.12
C LYS A 175 2.74 -0.67 -6.63
N ILE A 176 2.52 0.43 -7.33
CA ILE A 176 2.79 0.53 -8.77
C ILE A 176 3.58 1.82 -9.02
N PRO A 177 4.61 1.82 -9.86
CA PRO A 177 5.27 3.05 -10.28
C PRO A 177 4.31 3.90 -11.12
N VAL A 178 4.23 5.19 -10.81
CA VAL A 178 3.48 6.19 -11.59
C VAL A 178 4.43 7.00 -12.45
N VAL A 179 5.63 7.25 -11.91
CA VAL A 179 6.76 7.84 -12.64
C VAL A 179 7.98 6.98 -12.33
N ASP A 180 8.55 6.38 -13.37
CA ASP A 180 9.66 5.42 -13.31
C ASP A 180 10.95 5.92 -13.97
N ASP A 181 10.86 6.95 -14.81
CA ASP A 181 12.03 7.55 -15.50
C ASP A 181 12.81 8.54 -14.60
N GLY A 182 12.51 8.60 -13.31
CA GLY A 182 13.06 9.54 -12.35
C GLY A 182 12.40 10.93 -12.40
N VAL A 183 12.42 11.62 -11.24
CA VAL A 183 11.87 12.98 -11.09
C VAL A 183 12.99 14.01 -10.95
N PHE A 184 13.98 13.72 -10.12
CA PHE A 184 15.16 14.56 -9.86
C PHE A 184 16.46 13.85 -10.21
N ASN A 185 16.46 12.51 -10.19
CA ASN A 185 17.57 11.65 -10.61
C ASN A 185 16.98 10.35 -11.19
N GLN A 186 17.81 9.56 -11.88
CA GLN A 186 17.32 8.35 -12.58
C GLN A 186 16.89 7.21 -11.65
N ALA A 187 17.25 7.27 -10.36
CA ALA A 187 16.95 6.21 -9.40
C ALA A 187 15.74 6.51 -8.53
N ASP A 188 15.20 7.72 -8.56
CA ASP A 188 14.03 8.08 -7.80
C ASP A 188 12.73 7.78 -8.57
N LYS A 189 11.67 7.47 -7.85
CA LYS A 189 10.40 7.09 -8.44
C LYS A 189 9.23 7.68 -7.66
N ILE A 190 8.09 7.84 -8.32
CA ILE A 190 6.82 8.10 -7.66
C ILE A 190 5.96 6.86 -7.77
N TYR A 191 5.43 6.42 -6.64
CA TYR A 191 4.56 5.26 -6.54
C TYR A 191 3.16 5.64 -6.10
N PHE A 192 2.18 4.89 -6.59
CA PHE A 192 0.89 4.75 -5.95
C PHE A 192 0.92 3.46 -5.14
N GLY A 193 0.65 3.56 -3.84
CA GLY A 193 0.52 2.44 -2.93
C GLY A 193 -0.93 2.23 -2.50
N PHE A 194 -1.32 0.98 -2.28
CA PHE A 194 -2.62 0.66 -1.74
C PHE A 194 -2.50 -0.51 -0.77
N THR A 195 -3.02 -0.32 0.45
CA THR A 195 -3.09 -1.39 1.45
C THR A 195 -4.53 -1.56 1.91
N LEU A 196 -4.99 -2.79 1.92
CA LEU A 196 -6.27 -3.21 2.47
C LEU A 196 -6.01 -4.15 3.64
N LYS A 197 -6.64 -3.88 4.79
CA LYS A 197 -6.63 -4.75 5.97
C LYS A 197 -8.06 -5.03 6.41
N SER A 198 -8.43 -6.30 6.50
CA SER A 198 -9.81 -6.70 6.82
C SER A 198 -9.85 -7.67 7.98
N PHE A 199 -10.91 -7.55 8.77
CA PHE A 199 -11.27 -8.38 9.90
C PHE A 199 -12.66 -8.97 9.63
N TRP A 200 -12.72 -10.28 9.43
CA TRP A 200 -13.90 -10.97 8.95
C TRP A 200 -14.42 -11.97 10.00
N GLN A 201 -15.64 -11.76 10.46
CA GLN A 201 -16.37 -12.63 11.40
C GLN A 201 -16.89 -13.89 10.71
N ALA A 202 -16.01 -14.59 9.97
CA ALA A 202 -16.37 -15.74 9.13
C ALA A 202 -17.03 -16.88 9.92
N TYR A 203 -16.79 -16.95 11.23
CA TYR A 203 -17.28 -18.02 12.11
C TYR A 203 -18.60 -17.66 12.80
N SER A 204 -19.06 -16.41 12.70
CA SER A 204 -20.27 -15.91 13.33
C SER A 204 -21.47 -16.02 12.38
N SER A 205 -21.99 -17.25 12.21
CA SER A 205 -23.10 -17.54 11.29
C SER A 205 -24.40 -16.83 11.69
N ASP A 206 -24.64 -16.59 12.99
CA ASP A 206 -25.86 -15.99 13.54
C ASP A 206 -26.02 -14.52 13.14
N ILE A 207 -24.95 -13.85 12.77
CA ILE A 207 -24.93 -12.48 12.24
C ILE A 207 -24.57 -12.43 10.76
N SER A 208 -24.70 -13.54 10.03
CA SER A 208 -24.40 -13.64 8.58
C SER A 208 -22.95 -13.41 8.22
N ALA A 209 -22.00 -13.76 9.10
CA ALA A 209 -20.56 -13.72 8.88
C ALA A 209 -20.05 -12.40 8.22
N PRO A 210 -20.26 -11.21 8.81
CA PRO A 210 -19.93 -9.94 8.19
C PRO A 210 -18.43 -9.65 8.27
N PHE A 211 -17.93 -8.76 7.40
CA PHE A 211 -16.70 -8.04 7.67
C PHE A 211 -16.96 -7.05 8.82
N ARG A 212 -16.34 -7.28 9.97
CA ARG A 212 -16.43 -6.40 11.13
C ARG A 212 -15.81 -5.05 10.81
N GLU A 213 -14.62 -5.08 10.21
CA GLU A 213 -13.89 -3.87 9.82
C GLU A 213 -13.06 -4.13 8.56
N THR A 214 -12.92 -3.10 7.73
CA THR A 214 -11.99 -3.08 6.60
C THR A 214 -11.38 -1.69 6.51
N ASN A 215 -10.06 -1.60 6.55
CA ASN A 215 -9.33 -0.37 6.40
C ASN A 215 -8.69 -0.30 5.02
N TYR A 216 -8.92 0.79 4.31
CA TYR A 216 -8.39 1.12 3.00
C TYR A 216 -7.35 2.22 3.17
N ARG A 217 -6.14 1.99 2.66
CA ARG A 217 -5.01 2.90 2.82
C ARG A 217 -4.35 3.18 1.47
N PRO A 218 -4.93 4.04 0.61
CA PRO A 218 -4.26 4.58 -0.56
C PRO A 218 -3.22 5.61 -0.17
N GLU A 219 -2.09 5.61 -0.89
CA GLU A 219 -1.01 6.56 -0.70
C GLU A 219 -0.32 6.88 -2.03
N ILE A 220 0.24 8.07 -2.14
CA ILE A 220 1.16 8.46 -3.19
C ILE A 220 2.46 8.90 -2.54
N PHE A 221 3.57 8.37 -3.01
CA PHE A 221 4.86 8.70 -2.42
C PHE A 221 5.99 8.74 -3.44
N TYR A 222 6.88 9.66 -3.21
CA TYR A 222 8.19 9.74 -3.82
C TYR A 222 9.17 8.89 -3.00
N GLU A 223 9.96 8.06 -3.66
CA GLU A 223 10.99 7.24 -3.06
C GLU A 223 12.31 7.46 -3.78
N THR A 224 13.39 7.62 -3.02
CA THR A 224 14.74 7.76 -3.56
C THR A 224 15.75 6.99 -2.72
N PRO A 225 16.65 6.22 -3.34
CA PRO A 225 17.80 5.67 -2.63
C PRO A 225 18.72 6.80 -2.16
N LEU A 226 19.37 6.57 -1.02
CA LEU A 226 20.34 7.50 -0.46
C LEU A 226 21.74 6.88 -0.57
N ASN A 227 22.63 7.54 -1.27
CA ASN A 227 24.03 7.11 -1.36
C ASN A 227 24.80 7.53 -0.11
N ILE A 228 24.96 6.58 0.83
CA ILE A 228 25.72 6.78 2.07
C ILE A 228 26.95 5.87 2.00
N GLU A 229 28.09 6.42 1.60
CA GLU A 229 29.35 5.68 1.31
C GLU A 229 29.89 4.83 2.47
N SER A 230 29.44 5.05 3.70
CA SER A 230 29.92 4.32 4.88
C SER A 230 29.04 3.14 5.32
N ALA A 231 28.03 2.79 4.52
CA ALA A 231 27.08 1.74 4.87
C ALA A 231 27.17 0.56 3.90
N ASP A 232 27.23 -0.65 4.45
CA ASP A 232 27.24 -1.89 3.66
C ASP A 232 25.85 -2.23 3.08
N GLY A 233 24.79 -1.57 3.58
CA GLY A 233 23.41 -1.76 3.14
C GLY A 233 22.85 -0.60 2.32
N VAL A 234 21.60 -0.71 1.94
CA VAL A 234 20.86 0.25 1.12
C VAL A 234 20.01 1.16 2.00
N TRP A 235 20.27 2.46 1.96
CA TRP A 235 19.41 3.48 2.55
C TRP A 235 18.44 4.02 1.51
N PHE A 236 17.24 4.31 1.93
CA PHE A 236 16.25 4.99 1.09
C PHE A 236 15.39 5.95 1.92
N SER A 237 14.87 6.98 1.25
CA SER A 237 13.90 7.89 1.85
C SER A 237 12.60 7.92 1.07
N ARG A 238 11.50 8.21 1.77
CA ARG A 238 10.16 8.41 1.22
C ARG A 238 9.58 9.73 1.68
N LEU A 239 8.82 10.36 0.79
CA LEU A 239 7.97 11.51 1.10
C LEU A 239 6.60 11.21 0.52
N GLY A 240 5.57 11.17 1.33
CA GLY A 240 4.25 10.73 0.87
C GLY A 240 3.08 11.42 1.52
N LEU A 241 1.95 11.29 0.83
CA LEU A 241 0.62 11.60 1.31
C LEU A 241 -0.18 10.31 1.38
N GLU A 242 -0.85 10.10 2.49
CA GLU A 242 -1.59 8.89 2.77
C GLU A 242 -2.97 9.24 3.31
N HIS A 243 -3.98 8.59 2.78
CA HIS A 243 -5.33 8.56 3.31
C HIS A 243 -5.59 7.18 3.90
N GLU A 244 -6.23 7.12 5.06
CA GLU A 244 -6.70 5.86 5.62
C GLU A 244 -8.15 6.02 6.08
N SER A 245 -9.04 5.12 5.63
CA SER A 245 -10.46 5.15 5.96
C SER A 245 -11.03 3.74 6.04
N ASN A 246 -12.13 3.59 6.77
CA ASN A 246 -12.83 2.31 6.85
C ASN A 246 -14.05 2.22 5.92
N GLY A 247 -14.34 3.25 5.14
CA GLY A 247 -15.45 3.26 4.20
C GLY A 247 -16.84 3.13 4.85
N ARG A 248 -16.93 3.31 6.15
CA ARG A 248 -18.18 3.29 6.90
C ARG A 248 -18.84 4.68 6.90
N THR A 249 -20.07 4.72 7.36
CA THR A 249 -20.88 5.95 7.46
C THR A 249 -21.32 6.21 8.89
N ALA A 250 -21.70 7.45 9.18
CA ALA A 250 -22.19 7.91 10.47
C ALA A 250 -21.21 7.58 11.62
N GLU A 251 -21.68 7.08 12.73
CA GLU A 251 -20.90 6.83 13.95
C GLU A 251 -19.79 5.79 13.81
N LEU A 252 -19.83 4.96 12.75
CA LEU A 252 -18.76 4.01 12.45
C LEU A 252 -17.70 4.55 11.49
N SER A 253 -17.91 5.73 10.92
CA SER A 253 -16.94 6.34 10.03
C SER A 253 -15.64 6.63 10.79
N ARG A 254 -14.53 6.23 10.20
CA ARG A 254 -13.18 6.59 10.67
C ARG A 254 -12.32 6.88 9.45
N SER A 255 -11.67 8.03 9.48
CA SER A 255 -10.72 8.40 8.42
C SER A 255 -9.70 9.41 8.93
N TRP A 256 -8.55 9.46 8.30
CA TRP A 256 -7.56 10.49 8.51
C TRP A 256 -6.59 10.60 7.35
N ASN A 257 -5.98 11.78 7.23
CA ASN A 257 -5.02 12.11 6.20
C ASN A 257 -3.68 12.45 6.84
N ARG A 258 -2.59 11.94 6.25
CA ARG A 258 -1.23 12.15 6.76
C ARG A 258 -0.28 12.56 5.65
N ALA A 259 0.61 13.49 5.95
CA ALA A 259 1.85 13.69 5.21
C ALA A 259 2.98 13.04 6.01
N TYR A 260 3.83 12.26 5.38
CA TYR A 260 4.90 11.56 6.08
C TYR A 260 6.25 11.68 5.38
N VAL A 261 7.29 11.51 6.18
CA VAL A 261 8.66 11.26 5.71
C VAL A 261 9.04 9.88 6.22
N GLY A 262 9.72 9.10 5.40
CA GLY A 262 10.22 7.79 5.77
C GLY A 262 11.72 7.69 5.56
N LEU A 263 12.41 6.98 6.44
CA LEU A 263 13.80 6.62 6.31
C LEU A 263 13.93 5.11 6.53
N GLY A 264 14.45 4.42 5.55
CA GLY A 264 14.66 2.98 5.57
C GLY A 264 16.13 2.61 5.38
N TYR A 265 16.52 1.53 6.01
CA TYR A 265 17.79 0.86 5.83
C TYR A 265 17.56 -0.65 5.71
N THR A 266 18.24 -1.28 4.80
CA THR A 266 18.23 -2.74 4.65
C THR A 266 19.63 -3.24 4.30
N GLU A 267 20.01 -4.33 4.94
CA GLU A 267 21.29 -5.01 4.75
C GLU A 267 21.07 -6.51 4.94
N ASP A 268 21.44 -7.32 3.94
CA ASP A 268 21.35 -8.79 3.95
C ASP A 268 20.06 -9.33 4.61
N ASP A 269 20.14 -9.62 5.89
CA ASP A 269 19.08 -10.26 6.69
C ASP A 269 18.37 -9.29 7.64
N PHE A 270 18.64 -7.98 7.54
CA PHE A 270 18.09 -6.97 8.44
C PHE A 270 17.43 -5.81 7.68
N ALA A 271 16.29 -5.34 8.15
CA ALA A 271 15.69 -4.10 7.70
C ALA A 271 15.10 -3.31 8.85
N VAL A 272 15.16 -1.98 8.74
CA VAL A 272 14.49 -1.05 9.64
C VAL A 272 13.89 0.09 8.84
N TYR A 273 12.71 0.55 9.25
CA TYR A 273 12.03 1.67 8.62
C TYR A 273 11.37 2.54 9.68
N PHE A 274 11.65 3.83 9.65
CA PHE A 274 11.09 4.85 10.54
C PHE A 274 10.28 5.85 9.74
N GLN A 275 9.01 6.05 10.09
CA GLN A 275 8.07 6.89 9.38
C GLN A 275 7.34 7.84 10.34
N PRO A 276 7.89 9.04 10.62
CA PRO A 276 7.15 10.11 11.27
C PRO A 276 6.13 10.73 10.31
N TRP A 277 5.01 11.21 10.86
CA TRP A 277 3.96 11.87 10.09
C TRP A 277 3.41 13.11 10.77
N TYR A 278 2.81 13.94 9.92
CA TYR A 278 1.96 15.04 10.30
C TYR A 278 0.52 14.71 9.86
N ARG A 279 -0.43 14.71 10.80
CA ARG A 279 -1.85 14.59 10.48
C ARG A 279 -2.31 15.88 9.82
N ILE A 280 -2.88 15.77 8.63
CA ILE A 280 -3.51 16.91 7.95
C ILE A 280 -4.83 17.21 8.66
N PRO A 281 -5.01 18.42 9.22
CA PRO A 281 -6.22 18.75 9.97
C PRO A 281 -7.47 18.71 9.10
N GLU A 282 -8.54 18.21 9.69
CA GLU A 282 -9.88 18.24 9.10
C GLU A 282 -10.76 19.25 9.85
N SER A 283 -11.89 19.64 9.25
CA SER A 283 -12.82 20.52 9.96
C SER A 283 -13.50 19.77 11.09
N SER A 284 -13.78 20.43 12.20
CA SER A 284 -14.43 19.80 13.37
C SER A 284 -15.80 19.19 13.08
N SER A 285 -16.42 19.54 11.95
CA SER A 285 -17.70 18.98 11.50
C SER A 285 -17.55 17.72 10.63
N SER A 286 -16.35 17.40 10.17
CA SER A 286 -16.04 16.27 9.29
C SER A 286 -14.96 15.34 9.85
N ASP A 287 -14.38 15.66 11.01
CA ASP A 287 -13.37 14.85 11.67
C ASP A 287 -14.04 13.77 12.51
N ASP A 288 -13.98 12.54 12.02
CA ASP A 288 -14.63 11.36 12.64
C ASP A 288 -13.86 10.81 13.86
N ASN A 289 -12.61 11.20 14.02
CA ASN A 289 -11.70 10.69 15.06
C ASN A 289 -10.64 11.73 15.46
N PRO A 290 -11.06 12.86 16.09
CA PRO A 290 -10.19 14.01 16.36
C PRO A 290 -9.00 13.69 17.28
N ASP A 291 -9.11 12.69 18.11
CA ASP A 291 -8.14 12.25 19.12
C ASP A 291 -7.29 11.02 18.68
N ILE A 292 -7.38 10.59 17.42
CA ILE A 292 -6.66 9.40 16.92
C ILE A 292 -5.15 9.46 17.19
N GLN A 293 -4.56 10.67 17.17
CA GLN A 293 -3.13 10.85 17.43
C GLN A 293 -2.76 10.62 18.89
N ASP A 294 -3.71 10.75 19.82
CA ASP A 294 -3.46 10.44 21.24
C ASP A 294 -3.12 8.95 21.40
N TYR A 295 -3.70 8.09 20.58
CA TYR A 295 -3.51 6.64 20.63
C TYR A 295 -2.43 6.12 19.67
N LEU A 296 -2.37 6.63 18.44
CA LEU A 296 -1.45 6.16 17.41
C LEU A 296 -0.13 6.95 17.37
N GLY A 297 -0.05 8.09 18.06
CA GLY A 297 1.15 8.94 18.07
C GLY A 297 1.42 9.60 16.72
N HIS A 298 2.70 9.87 16.47
CA HIS A 298 3.17 10.66 15.34
C HIS A 298 4.22 9.93 14.48
N TYR A 299 4.43 8.64 14.70
CA TYR A 299 5.40 7.85 13.94
C TYR A 299 5.07 6.36 14.00
N GLU A 300 5.61 5.64 13.03
CA GLU A 300 5.69 4.20 12.96
C GLU A 300 7.16 3.79 12.85
N LEU A 301 7.57 2.82 13.66
CA LEU A 301 8.86 2.17 13.55
C LEU A 301 8.63 0.71 13.25
N SER A 302 9.24 0.21 12.18
CA SER A 302 9.19 -1.21 11.83
C SER A 302 10.57 -1.76 11.57
N GLY A 303 10.73 -3.07 11.76
CA GLY A 303 11.97 -3.77 11.47
C GLY A 303 11.73 -5.25 11.27
N ALA A 304 12.67 -5.90 10.59
CA ALA A 304 12.67 -7.32 10.35
C ALA A 304 14.08 -7.89 10.42
N TYR A 305 14.18 -9.14 10.83
CA TYR A 305 15.41 -9.93 10.84
C TYR A 305 15.14 -11.35 10.38
N LYS A 306 15.98 -11.83 9.46
CA LYS A 306 15.85 -13.13 8.83
C LYS A 306 17.03 -14.01 9.17
N TRP A 307 16.77 -15.32 9.38
CA TRP A 307 17.81 -16.34 9.58
C TRP A 307 17.26 -17.72 9.17
N ASP A 308 18.05 -18.50 8.48
CA ASP A 308 17.74 -19.90 8.12
C ASP A 308 16.31 -20.11 7.55
N GLY A 309 15.78 -19.09 6.84
CA GLY A 309 14.43 -19.13 6.28
C GLY A 309 13.32 -18.68 7.24
N PHE A 310 13.63 -18.44 8.51
CA PHE A 310 12.74 -17.76 9.46
C PHE A 310 12.88 -16.25 9.33
N GLU A 311 11.80 -15.51 9.56
CA GLU A 311 11.83 -14.06 9.64
C GLU A 311 10.98 -13.60 10.84
N VAL A 312 11.57 -12.79 11.73
CA VAL A 312 10.83 -12.06 12.74
C VAL A 312 10.67 -10.63 12.30
N SER A 313 9.46 -10.07 12.46
CA SER A 313 9.25 -8.64 12.23
C SER A 313 8.47 -8.01 13.37
N ALA A 314 8.67 -6.71 13.54
CA ALA A 314 7.95 -5.89 14.50
C ALA A 314 7.57 -4.55 13.88
N LEU A 315 6.40 -4.03 14.28
CA LEU A 315 5.92 -2.71 13.93
C LEU A 315 5.34 -2.08 15.20
N GLY A 316 5.79 -0.89 15.53
CA GLY A 316 5.36 -0.19 16.74
C GLY A 316 5.01 1.27 16.49
N ARG A 317 4.05 1.76 17.25
CA ARG A 317 3.62 3.16 17.33
C ARG A 317 3.51 3.52 18.79
N TYR A 318 3.87 4.74 19.16
CA TYR A 318 3.79 5.17 20.55
C TYR A 318 3.64 6.70 20.65
N ASN A 319 2.76 7.14 21.53
CA ASN A 319 2.62 8.54 21.89
C ASN A 319 3.23 8.77 23.27
N PHE A 320 4.36 9.46 23.33
CA PHE A 320 5.07 9.75 24.59
C PHE A 320 4.33 10.70 25.54
N GLN A 321 3.33 11.43 25.04
CA GLN A 321 2.54 12.36 25.84
C GLN A 321 1.41 11.66 26.58
N THR A 322 0.71 10.74 25.90
CA THR A 322 -0.43 10.02 26.46
C THR A 322 -0.05 8.67 27.07
N GLY A 323 1.10 8.11 26.65
CA GLY A 323 1.52 6.77 27.04
C GLY A 323 0.79 5.66 26.29
N TYR A 324 0.01 6.00 25.25
CA TYR A 324 -0.69 5.03 24.39
C TYR A 324 0.16 4.63 23.20
N GLY A 325 -0.20 3.51 22.59
CA GLY A 325 0.46 2.98 21.42
C GLY A 325 0.09 1.53 21.17
N GLY A 326 0.68 0.93 20.17
CA GLY A 326 0.47 -0.47 19.84
C GLY A 326 1.72 -1.09 19.22
N ILE A 327 1.86 -2.39 19.41
CA ILE A 327 2.94 -3.18 18.84
C ILE A 327 2.38 -4.42 18.15
N GLN A 328 2.82 -4.65 16.94
CA GLN A 328 2.62 -5.89 16.19
C GLN A 328 3.95 -6.61 16.08
N THR A 329 3.98 -7.87 16.44
CA THR A 329 5.13 -8.75 16.21
C THR A 329 4.71 -9.93 15.38
N SER A 330 5.59 -10.46 14.55
CA SER A 330 5.28 -11.62 13.76
C SER A 330 6.50 -12.50 13.52
N LEU A 331 6.22 -13.78 13.24
CA LEU A 331 7.20 -14.79 12.87
C LEU A 331 6.70 -15.49 11.61
N SER A 332 7.53 -15.52 10.58
CA SER A 332 7.33 -16.40 9.43
C SER A 332 8.36 -17.53 9.42
N PHE A 333 7.96 -18.65 8.84
CA PHE A 333 8.79 -19.86 8.77
C PHE A 333 8.44 -20.70 7.55
N PRO A 334 9.40 -21.44 6.97
CA PRO A 334 9.15 -22.32 5.85
C PRO A 334 8.10 -23.37 6.20
N LEU A 335 7.06 -23.53 5.37
CA LEU A 335 6.00 -24.51 5.59
C LEU A 335 6.05 -25.61 4.53
N TYR A 336 5.83 -25.25 3.26
CA TYR A 336 5.91 -26.20 2.14
C TYR A 336 6.17 -25.46 0.82
N GLY A 337 7.23 -25.83 0.12
CA GLY A 337 7.63 -25.19 -1.13
C GLY A 337 7.90 -23.70 -0.94
N ARG A 338 7.07 -22.84 -1.55
CA ARG A 338 7.15 -21.38 -1.40
C ARG A 338 6.22 -20.81 -0.32
N LEU A 339 5.40 -21.66 0.30
CA LEU A 339 4.47 -21.23 1.34
C LEU A 339 5.22 -21.00 2.65
N GLN A 340 4.99 -19.85 3.25
CA GLN A 340 5.48 -19.47 4.56
C GLN A 340 4.35 -19.57 5.59
N GLY A 341 4.59 -20.32 6.67
CA GLY A 341 3.74 -20.22 7.86
C GLY A 341 3.90 -18.85 8.50
N TYR A 342 2.85 -18.34 9.12
CA TYR A 342 2.85 -17.01 9.70
C TYR A 342 2.10 -16.97 11.02
N VAL A 343 2.75 -16.44 12.04
CA VAL A 343 2.16 -16.16 13.35
C VAL A 343 2.29 -14.67 13.61
N GLN A 344 1.21 -14.03 14.05
CA GLN A 344 1.18 -12.62 14.38
C GLN A 344 0.59 -12.42 15.76
N TYR A 345 1.20 -11.53 16.52
CA TYR A 345 0.68 -11.04 17.78
C TYR A 345 0.56 -9.52 17.75
N TYR A 346 -0.54 -9.00 18.25
CA TYR A 346 -0.80 -7.58 18.39
C TYR A 346 -1.18 -7.25 19.84
N LYS A 347 -0.67 -6.11 20.35
CA LYS A 347 -1.08 -5.56 21.63
C LYS A 347 -1.06 -4.04 21.57
N GLY A 348 -2.16 -3.42 22.07
CA GLY A 348 -2.27 -1.97 22.19
C GLY A 348 -3.39 -1.36 21.34
N TYR A 349 -3.24 -0.10 21.01
CA TYR A 349 -4.23 0.74 20.33
C TYR A 349 -3.97 0.79 18.83
N GLY A 350 -5.04 0.89 18.01
CA GLY A 350 -4.92 1.13 16.58
C GLY A 350 -4.59 -0.11 15.75
N GLU A 351 -5.03 -1.31 16.16
CA GLU A 351 -4.96 -2.49 15.30
C GLU A 351 -5.81 -2.29 14.03
N SER A 352 -6.98 -1.68 14.19
CA SER A 352 -7.87 -1.23 13.12
C SER A 352 -8.32 0.20 13.36
N LEU A 353 -8.92 0.85 12.34
CA LEU A 353 -9.44 2.21 12.52
C LEU A 353 -10.61 2.29 13.47
N ILE A 354 -11.52 1.32 13.45
CA ILE A 354 -12.66 1.32 14.37
C ILE A 354 -12.24 1.08 15.82
N ASP A 355 -11.09 0.43 16.02
CA ASP A 355 -10.51 0.13 17.34
C ASP A 355 -9.31 1.03 17.65
N TYR A 356 -9.23 2.24 17.07
CA TYR A 356 -8.06 3.10 17.26
C TYR A 356 -7.85 3.49 18.73
N ASP A 357 -8.93 3.63 19.48
CA ASP A 357 -9.00 4.01 20.89
C ASP A 357 -9.23 2.79 21.84
N TYR A 358 -9.19 1.57 21.29
CA TYR A 358 -9.40 0.34 22.04
C TYR A 358 -8.08 -0.44 22.21
N ASN A 359 -7.80 -0.86 23.45
CA ASN A 359 -6.59 -1.64 23.78
C ASN A 359 -6.80 -3.11 23.39
N SER A 360 -6.50 -3.44 22.16
CA SER A 360 -6.64 -4.77 21.59
C SER A 360 -5.51 -5.70 21.98
N GLU A 361 -5.82 -6.98 22.11
CA GLU A 361 -4.83 -8.06 22.22
C GLU A 361 -5.27 -9.22 21.35
N ARG A 362 -4.46 -9.54 20.34
CA ARG A 362 -4.78 -10.55 19.33
C ARG A 362 -3.58 -11.42 19.02
N ILE A 363 -3.84 -12.71 18.87
CA ILE A 363 -2.90 -13.66 18.27
C ILE A 363 -3.55 -14.29 17.03
N GLY A 364 -2.76 -14.55 16.00
CA GLY A 364 -3.26 -15.17 14.78
C GLY A 364 -2.24 -16.08 14.13
N VAL A 365 -2.72 -17.09 13.42
CA VAL A 365 -1.92 -18.04 12.67
C VAL A 365 -2.44 -18.21 11.24
N GLY A 366 -1.52 -18.37 10.29
CA GLY A 366 -1.90 -18.52 8.89
C GLY A 366 -0.70 -18.60 7.95
N ILE A 367 -0.82 -17.96 6.81
CA ILE A 367 0.17 -17.96 5.73
C ILE A 367 0.58 -16.53 5.38
N LEU A 368 1.88 -16.37 5.13
CA LEU A 368 2.49 -15.19 4.56
C LEU A 368 2.68 -15.39 3.05
N LEU A 369 2.27 -14.41 2.28
CA LEU A 369 2.41 -14.40 0.81
C LEU A 369 3.65 -13.63 0.36
N THR A 370 4.05 -12.61 1.13
CA THR A 370 5.26 -11.81 0.87
C THR A 370 5.94 -11.42 2.17
N ASN A 371 7.24 -11.65 2.25
CA ASN A 371 8.07 -11.33 3.41
C ASN A 371 8.34 -9.83 3.51
N ALA A 372 8.89 -9.41 4.66
CA ALA A 372 9.40 -8.06 4.85
C ALA A 372 10.79 -7.87 4.20
N LEU A 373 11.58 -8.96 4.14
CA LEU A 373 12.94 -9.02 3.61
C LEU A 373 13.07 -9.93 2.38
#